data_7826f61ecbbaa84f9cfea0a2d03131c6
#
_entry.id   7826f61ecbbaa84f9cfea0a2d03131c6
#
_cell.length_a   1.000
_cell.length_b   1.000
_cell.length_c   1.000
_cell.angle_alpha   90.00
_cell.angle_beta   90.00
_cell.angle_gamma   90.00
#
_symmetry.space_group_name_H-M   'P 1'
#
loop_
_entity.id
_entity.type
_entity.pdbx_description
1 polymer ?
#
loop_
_entity_poly.entity_id
_entity_poly.type
_entity_poly.pdbx_seq_one_letter_code
_entity_poly.pdbx_strand_id
1 'polypeptide(L)'
;AFRDVARTLRVEMGDVDRLTKLIPSGPAYALSLAEAAERVPEVKAAAAQDERIRKVLDLGARIEGLARHASVHAAGVVIAPGPLTDYVPVCVAPQESGGGGGTSGTGGANAIITQYDMVGLEQVGMLKIDLLGLKTLTVLHDAVRMVAERHAVTVDLERPDLADERVYALLRSGRTAGIFQFESPLATECLRNMKCDRFDDLVATNALLRPGPLDTGMYLVFINRKLGREKVRYPHPALEEILAPTYGVITYQEQVMRIANVLAGYSLAEADVLRKAVGKKIKELIQAELTNFIERAVARGHARRAIEDIAAQIETFGRYGFNKSHAVAYSILSYQTAWFKAYYPAEFMAALLSSEIGNPDKVVLYINEARELGLQVLAPDVNESGFKFTVVGDVRLRFGLGAVKNVGEGAIASIIAGRQAGPY
;
A
#
# COMPACT_ATOMS: atom_id res chain seq x y z
N ALA A 1 13.75 -9.47 19.03
CA ALA A 1 14.03 -9.62 20.45
C ALA A 1 13.56 -10.99 20.97
N PHE A 2 12.24 -11.33 20.97
CA PHE A 2 11.68 -12.54 21.56
C PHE A 2 12.35 -13.82 21.06
N ARG A 3 12.42 -14.05 19.74
CA ARG A 3 13.08 -15.23 19.12
C ARG A 3 14.58 -15.33 19.43
N ASP A 4 15.28 -14.20 19.53
CA ASP A 4 16.74 -14.20 19.75
C ASP A 4 17.09 -14.60 21.18
N VAL A 5 16.35 -14.03 22.14
CA VAL A 5 16.49 -14.40 23.55
C VAL A 5 16.11 -15.87 23.77
N ALA A 6 15.00 -16.31 23.15
CA ALA A 6 14.55 -17.69 23.23
C ALA A 6 15.61 -18.67 22.70
N ARG A 7 16.23 -18.36 21.56
CA ARG A 7 17.32 -19.16 20.98
C ARG A 7 18.51 -19.23 21.92
N THR A 8 18.90 -18.10 22.53
CA THR A 8 20.01 -18.02 23.47
C THR A 8 19.73 -18.82 24.75
N LEU A 9 18.49 -18.81 25.22
CA LEU A 9 18.04 -19.57 26.39
C LEU A 9 17.66 -21.01 26.07
N ARG A 10 17.86 -21.45 24.82
CA ARG A 10 17.56 -22.81 24.34
C ARG A 10 16.10 -23.23 24.58
N VAL A 11 15.17 -22.29 24.43
CA VAL A 11 13.73 -22.59 24.44
C VAL A 11 13.35 -23.19 23.10
N GLU A 12 12.40 -24.12 23.11
CA GLU A 12 11.96 -24.79 21.89
C GLU A 12 11.33 -23.79 20.90
N MET A 13 11.85 -23.75 19.67
CA MET A 13 11.46 -22.73 18.69
C MET A 13 10.01 -22.88 18.21
N GLY A 14 9.44 -24.09 18.26
CA GLY A 14 8.03 -24.31 17.92
C GLY A 14 7.08 -23.55 18.82
N ASP A 15 7.30 -23.56 20.13
CA ASP A 15 6.50 -22.79 21.10
C ASP A 15 6.71 -21.29 20.92
N VAL A 16 7.96 -20.88 20.68
CA VAL A 16 8.31 -19.47 20.44
C VAL A 16 7.61 -18.93 19.19
N ASP A 17 7.59 -19.71 18.11
CA ASP A 17 6.94 -19.31 16.86
C ASP A 17 5.43 -19.26 17.00
N ARG A 18 4.83 -20.19 17.76
CA ARG A 18 3.42 -20.17 18.08
C ARG A 18 3.05 -18.89 18.86
N LEU A 19 3.77 -18.60 19.93
CA LEU A 19 3.54 -17.39 20.74
C LEU A 19 3.78 -16.10 19.96
N THR A 20 4.84 -16.06 19.15
CA THR A 20 5.13 -14.87 18.31
C THR A 20 4.01 -14.54 17.33
N LYS A 21 3.32 -15.56 16.79
CA LYS A 21 2.17 -15.36 15.87
C LYS A 21 0.93 -14.79 16.57
N LEU A 22 0.83 -14.97 17.89
CA LEU A 22 -0.27 -14.44 18.69
C LEU A 22 -0.05 -12.98 19.13
N ILE A 23 1.21 -12.51 19.09
CA ILE A 23 1.53 -11.12 19.42
C ILE A 23 1.21 -10.25 18.20
N PRO A 24 0.27 -9.31 18.31
CA PRO A 24 -0.04 -8.38 17.23
C PRO A 24 1.22 -7.63 16.80
N SER A 25 1.58 -7.78 15.53
CA SER A 25 2.77 -7.17 14.95
C SER A 25 2.36 -6.46 13.65
N GLY A 26 2.15 -5.19 13.74
CA GLY A 26 1.82 -4.36 12.56
C GLY A 26 1.99 -2.88 12.89
N PRO A 27 2.14 -2.01 11.89
CA PRO A 27 2.38 -0.58 12.13
C PRO A 27 1.33 0.11 13.00
N ALA A 28 0.10 -0.43 13.06
CA ALA A 28 -1.00 0.14 13.82
C ALA A 28 -1.27 -0.55 15.16
N TYR A 29 -0.80 -1.80 15.37
CA TYR A 29 -1.16 -2.64 16.53
C TYR A 29 0.01 -3.38 17.15
N ALA A 30 1.24 -2.94 16.89
CA ALA A 30 2.39 -3.57 17.54
C ALA A 30 2.28 -3.39 19.05
N LEU A 31 2.12 -4.51 19.75
CA LEU A 31 2.29 -4.54 21.20
C LEU A 31 3.77 -4.75 21.51
N SER A 32 4.29 -4.02 22.49
CA SER A 32 5.57 -4.35 23.10
C SER A 32 5.51 -5.73 23.76
N LEU A 33 6.63 -6.38 23.96
CA LEU A 33 6.68 -7.68 24.65
C LEU A 33 6.11 -7.60 26.09
N ALA A 34 6.30 -6.47 26.76
CA ALA A 34 5.72 -6.21 28.08
C ALA A 34 4.18 -6.13 28.00
N GLU A 35 3.64 -5.37 27.05
CA GLU A 35 2.18 -5.29 26.83
C GLU A 35 1.59 -6.62 26.37
N ALA A 36 2.30 -7.37 25.54
CA ALA A 36 1.87 -8.69 25.08
C ALA A 36 1.78 -9.70 26.24
N ALA A 37 2.73 -9.64 27.18
CA ALA A 37 2.70 -10.48 28.38
C ALA A 37 1.51 -10.18 29.31
N GLU A 38 1.00 -8.95 29.27
CA GLU A 38 -0.16 -8.54 30.09
C GLU A 38 -1.51 -8.75 29.36
N ARG A 39 -1.58 -8.42 28.06
CA ARG A 39 -2.82 -8.28 27.31
C ARG A 39 -3.18 -9.50 26.44
N VAL A 40 -2.21 -10.33 26.05
CA VAL A 40 -2.47 -11.52 25.24
C VAL A 40 -2.63 -12.74 26.16
N PRO A 41 -3.86 -13.29 26.32
CA PRO A 41 -4.14 -14.33 27.31
C PRO A 41 -3.24 -15.56 27.19
N GLU A 42 -2.95 -16.02 25.97
CA GLU A 42 -2.13 -17.20 25.70
C GLU A 42 -0.66 -16.94 26.04
N VAL A 43 -0.14 -15.74 25.78
CA VAL A 43 1.23 -15.33 26.14
C VAL A 43 1.36 -15.26 27.66
N LYS A 44 0.37 -14.64 28.34
CA LYS A 44 0.31 -14.56 29.79
C LYS A 44 0.24 -15.94 30.46
N ALA A 45 -0.58 -16.84 29.91
CA ALA A 45 -0.71 -18.21 30.42
C ALA A 45 0.60 -18.99 30.23
N ALA A 46 1.25 -18.87 29.07
CA ALA A 46 2.55 -19.51 28.82
C ALA A 46 3.65 -19.00 29.77
N ALA A 47 3.69 -17.70 30.02
CA ALA A 47 4.64 -17.10 30.98
C ALA A 47 4.39 -17.55 32.44
N ALA A 48 3.13 -17.83 32.79
CA ALA A 48 2.79 -18.35 34.13
C ALA A 48 3.14 -19.83 34.29
N GLN A 49 3.10 -20.62 33.21
CA GLN A 49 3.35 -22.06 33.22
C GLN A 49 4.82 -22.43 33.03
N ASP A 50 5.59 -21.66 32.25
CA ASP A 50 7.01 -21.92 31.97
C ASP A 50 7.87 -20.71 32.34
N GLU A 51 8.72 -20.90 33.36
CA GLU A 51 9.65 -19.88 33.84
C GLU A 51 10.62 -19.43 32.75
N ARG A 52 10.99 -20.30 31.81
CA ARG A 52 11.87 -19.96 30.69
C ARG A 52 11.17 -18.99 29.74
N ILE A 53 9.89 -19.20 29.43
CA ILE A 53 9.08 -18.26 28.63
C ILE A 53 8.99 -16.90 29.32
N ARG A 54 8.71 -16.88 30.63
CA ARG A 54 8.70 -15.66 31.41
C ARG A 54 10.04 -14.91 31.30
N LYS A 55 11.17 -15.62 31.49
CA LYS A 55 12.51 -15.05 31.38
C LYS A 55 12.83 -14.53 29.97
N VAL A 56 12.32 -15.21 28.93
CA VAL A 56 12.44 -14.75 27.52
C VAL A 56 11.68 -13.44 27.33
N LEU A 57 10.47 -13.30 27.86
CA LEU A 57 9.68 -12.06 27.78
C LEU A 57 10.36 -10.91 28.51
N ASP A 58 10.82 -11.14 29.76
CA ASP A 58 11.50 -10.12 30.58
C ASP A 58 12.78 -9.61 29.92
N LEU A 59 13.65 -10.51 29.48
CA LEU A 59 14.89 -10.14 28.81
C LEU A 59 14.63 -9.56 27.43
N GLY A 60 13.63 -10.10 26.71
CA GLY A 60 13.21 -9.61 25.41
C GLY A 60 12.70 -8.18 25.47
N ALA A 61 11.88 -7.84 26.49
CA ALA A 61 11.39 -6.49 26.70
C ALA A 61 12.51 -5.46 26.97
N ARG A 62 13.61 -5.91 27.61
CA ARG A 62 14.77 -5.05 27.89
C ARG A 62 15.63 -4.72 26.68
N ILE A 63 15.62 -5.58 25.66
CA ILE A 63 16.38 -5.39 24.42
C ILE A 63 15.48 -5.05 23.22
N GLU A 64 14.18 -4.97 23.44
CA GLU A 64 13.24 -4.55 22.41
C GLU A 64 13.50 -3.10 21.98
N GLY A 65 13.44 -2.83 20.67
CA GLY A 65 13.76 -1.51 20.13
C GLY A 65 15.23 -1.22 19.89
N LEU A 66 16.17 -2.05 20.38
CA LEU A 66 17.58 -1.88 20.05
C LEU A 66 17.87 -2.22 18.59
N ALA A 67 18.72 -1.42 17.95
CA ALA A 67 19.20 -1.69 16.60
C ALA A 67 19.95 -3.04 16.58
N ARG A 68 19.56 -3.92 15.65
CA ARG A 68 20.08 -5.28 15.55
C ARG A 68 21.03 -5.46 14.39
N HIS A 69 20.70 -4.95 13.24
CA HIS A 69 21.49 -5.02 12.01
C HIS A 69 21.13 -3.87 11.08
N ALA A 70 22.04 -3.54 10.18
CA ALA A 70 21.78 -2.64 9.08
C ALA A 70 21.14 -3.43 7.91
N SER A 71 20.28 -2.79 7.18
CA SER A 71 19.71 -3.31 5.93
C SER A 71 19.74 -2.22 4.85
N VAL A 72 19.60 -2.62 3.60
CA VAL A 72 19.54 -1.70 2.46
C VAL A 72 18.09 -1.32 2.22
N HIS A 73 17.82 -0.02 2.03
CA HIS A 73 16.51 0.41 1.58
C HIS A 73 16.28 -0.04 0.12
N ALA A 74 15.11 -0.58 -0.18
CA ALA A 74 14.82 -1.20 -1.48
C ALA A 74 14.98 -0.23 -2.68
N ALA A 75 14.79 1.08 -2.48
CA ALA A 75 14.75 2.07 -3.55
C ALA A 75 15.25 3.46 -3.13
N GLY A 76 15.78 3.63 -1.93
CA GLY A 76 16.28 4.92 -1.43
C GLY A 76 17.64 5.25 -2.02
N VAL A 77 17.75 6.42 -2.65
CA VAL A 77 19.02 6.98 -3.16
C VAL A 77 19.31 8.27 -2.41
N VAL A 78 20.52 8.36 -1.87
CA VAL A 78 21.00 9.57 -1.17
C VAL A 78 21.76 10.44 -2.15
N ILE A 79 21.41 11.72 -2.20
CA ILE A 79 22.06 12.72 -3.04
C ILE A 79 22.87 13.67 -2.17
N ALA A 80 24.13 13.86 -2.51
CA ALA A 80 25.06 14.78 -1.85
C ALA A 80 25.65 15.75 -2.86
N PRO A 81 26.12 16.94 -2.45
CA PRO A 81 26.79 17.91 -3.33
C PRO A 81 28.17 17.46 -3.81
N GLY A 82 28.75 16.44 -3.20
CA GLY A 82 30.08 15.91 -3.48
C GLY A 82 30.19 14.45 -3.04
N PRO A 83 31.39 13.90 -2.88
CA PRO A 83 31.60 12.53 -2.39
C PRO A 83 30.88 12.29 -1.06
N LEU A 84 30.09 11.21 -0.97
CA LEU A 84 29.31 10.89 0.26
C LEU A 84 30.18 10.83 1.52
N THR A 85 31.43 10.37 1.39
CA THR A 85 32.39 10.24 2.50
C THR A 85 32.76 11.56 3.16
N ASP A 86 32.55 12.68 2.50
CA ASP A 86 32.82 14.01 3.04
C ASP A 86 31.72 14.49 3.99
N TYR A 87 30.55 13.84 3.93
CA TYR A 87 29.34 14.24 4.67
C TYR A 87 28.88 13.20 5.69
N VAL A 88 28.96 11.92 5.33
CA VAL A 88 28.41 10.83 6.14
C VAL A 88 29.32 9.59 6.08
N PRO A 89 29.36 8.78 7.14
CA PRO A 89 30.03 7.49 7.10
C PRO A 89 29.28 6.53 6.17
N VAL A 90 30.05 5.79 5.39
CA VAL A 90 29.52 4.80 4.45
C VAL A 90 30.07 3.41 4.75
N CYS A 91 29.38 2.37 4.28
CA CYS A 91 29.84 1.00 4.32
C CYS A 91 29.38 0.23 3.07
N VAL A 92 29.91 -0.94 2.85
CA VAL A 92 29.41 -1.87 1.85
C VAL A 92 28.15 -2.54 2.37
N ALA A 93 27.15 -2.68 1.50
CA ALA A 93 25.90 -3.33 1.85
C ALA A 93 26.14 -4.75 2.38
N PRO A 94 25.45 -5.18 3.46
CA PRO A 94 25.52 -6.56 3.92
C PRO A 94 25.10 -7.51 2.80
N GLN A 95 25.88 -8.56 2.56
CA GLN A 95 25.45 -9.64 1.68
C GLN A 95 24.30 -10.39 2.35
N GLU A 96 23.16 -10.52 1.69
CA GLU A 96 22.09 -11.39 2.14
C GLU A 96 22.57 -12.84 2.05
N SER A 97 22.84 -13.46 3.19
CA SER A 97 23.08 -14.90 3.30
C SER A 97 21.78 -15.62 2.99
N GLY A 98 21.74 -16.25 1.83
CA GLY A 98 20.69 -16.97 1.14
C GLY A 98 19.47 -17.44 1.91
N GLY A 99 18.31 -17.23 1.32
CA GLY A 99 17.06 -17.93 1.65
C GLY A 99 15.86 -17.03 1.86
N GLY A 100 15.19 -16.67 0.79
CA GLY A 100 13.84 -16.10 0.84
C GLY A 100 13.65 -15.06 -0.27
N GLY A 101 12.78 -15.40 -1.24
CA GLY A 101 12.45 -14.57 -2.41
C GLY A 101 11.95 -13.17 -2.07
N GLY A 102 12.86 -12.31 -1.72
CA GLY A 102 12.67 -10.88 -1.61
C GLY A 102 13.26 -10.24 -2.86
N THR A 103 12.54 -9.36 -3.50
CA THR A 103 12.95 -8.51 -4.60
C THR A 103 14.39 -8.05 -4.41
N SER A 104 15.29 -8.48 -5.30
CA SER A 104 16.66 -7.97 -5.36
C SER A 104 16.58 -6.45 -5.52
N GLY A 105 16.85 -5.73 -4.42
CA GLY A 105 17.12 -4.32 -4.50
C GLY A 105 18.27 -4.09 -5.48
N THR A 106 18.24 -3.01 -6.22
CA THR A 106 19.19 -2.62 -7.26
C THR A 106 20.64 -2.41 -6.80
N GLY A 107 20.97 -2.76 -5.53
CA GLY A 107 22.31 -2.78 -5.00
C GLY A 107 22.99 -4.11 -5.33
N GLY A 108 23.84 -4.14 -6.36
CA GLY A 108 24.74 -5.27 -6.61
C GLY A 108 25.60 -5.60 -5.37
N ALA A 109 26.24 -6.76 -5.38
CA ALA A 109 27.03 -7.36 -4.27
C ALA A 109 28.07 -6.44 -3.57
N ASN A 110 28.23 -5.19 -4.00
CA ASN A 110 29.15 -4.19 -3.45
C ASN A 110 28.51 -2.80 -3.39
N ALA A 111 27.20 -2.67 -3.24
CA ALA A 111 26.55 -1.36 -3.13
C ALA A 111 27.05 -0.61 -1.89
N ILE A 112 27.42 0.67 -2.08
CA ILE A 112 27.77 1.58 -0.99
C ILE A 112 26.48 2.12 -0.38
N ILE A 113 26.37 2.03 0.93
CA ILE A 113 25.24 2.54 1.70
C ILE A 113 25.72 3.48 2.81
N THR A 114 24.87 4.42 3.20
CA THR A 114 25.11 5.29 4.35
C THR A 114 24.93 4.50 5.65
N GLN A 115 25.76 4.81 6.68
CA GLN A 115 25.57 4.23 8.02
C GLN A 115 24.53 5.02 8.84
N TYR A 116 24.18 6.24 8.42
CA TYR A 116 23.10 7.01 9.02
C TYR A 116 21.75 6.55 8.48
N ASP A 117 20.75 6.52 9.34
CA ASP A 117 19.37 6.35 8.98
C ASP A 117 18.78 7.63 8.34
N MET A 118 17.51 7.55 7.91
CA MET A 118 16.83 8.67 7.24
C MET A 118 16.81 9.95 8.11
N VAL A 119 16.63 9.81 9.43
CA VAL A 119 16.56 10.96 10.33
C VAL A 119 17.94 11.63 10.47
N GLY A 120 18.99 10.81 10.65
CA GLY A 120 20.36 11.31 10.68
C GLY A 120 20.78 11.98 9.37
N LEU A 121 20.36 11.43 8.22
CA LEU A 121 20.61 12.03 6.90
C LEU A 121 19.95 13.41 6.75
N GLU A 122 18.68 13.54 7.17
CA GLU A 122 17.98 14.83 7.17
C GLU A 122 18.67 15.86 8.07
N GLN A 123 19.16 15.44 9.25
CA GLN A 123 19.84 16.34 10.20
C GLN A 123 21.18 16.89 9.67
N VAL A 124 21.88 16.13 8.84
CA VAL A 124 23.12 16.57 8.18
C VAL A 124 22.87 17.22 6.80
N GLY A 125 21.59 17.44 6.45
CA GLY A 125 21.20 18.16 5.24
C GLY A 125 21.27 17.33 3.95
N MET A 126 21.31 15.99 4.04
CA MET A 126 21.28 15.11 2.86
C MET A 126 19.87 14.94 2.34
N LEU A 127 19.75 14.85 1.01
CA LEU A 127 18.49 14.54 0.33
C LEU A 127 18.40 13.05 0.03
N LYS A 128 17.34 12.40 0.54
CA LYS A 128 16.97 11.03 0.17
C LYS A 128 15.80 11.05 -0.79
N ILE A 129 15.93 10.38 -1.93
CA ILE A 129 14.86 10.17 -2.90
C ILE A 129 14.56 8.68 -2.99
N ASP A 130 13.28 8.32 -2.93
CA ASP A 130 12.82 6.94 -3.08
C ASP A 130 12.33 6.71 -4.51
N LEU A 131 13.08 5.89 -5.27
CA LEU A 131 12.77 5.53 -6.66
C LEU A 131 12.07 4.16 -6.70
N LEU A 132 10.84 4.12 -6.24
CA LEU A 132 10.06 2.88 -6.19
C LEU A 132 9.49 2.53 -7.56
N GLY A 133 9.86 1.36 -8.09
CA GLY A 133 9.24 0.79 -9.28
C GLY A 133 7.81 0.30 -8.99
N LEU A 134 6.94 0.38 -9.98
CA LEU A 134 5.56 -0.09 -9.88
C LEU A 134 5.26 -1.06 -11.03
N LYS A 135 5.14 -2.36 -10.71
CA LYS A 135 4.83 -3.42 -11.70
C LYS A 135 3.57 -3.12 -12.51
N THR A 136 2.57 -2.49 -11.90
CA THR A 136 1.31 -2.14 -12.56
C THR A 136 1.50 -1.27 -13.79
N LEU A 137 2.50 -0.37 -13.78
CA LEU A 137 2.82 0.45 -14.96
C LEU A 137 3.32 -0.42 -16.12
N THR A 138 4.11 -1.46 -15.85
CA THR A 138 4.53 -2.43 -16.86
C THR A 138 3.33 -3.24 -17.39
N VAL A 139 2.41 -3.64 -16.51
CA VAL A 139 1.17 -4.33 -16.92
C VAL A 139 0.33 -3.45 -17.86
N LEU A 140 0.13 -2.18 -17.49
CA LEU A 140 -0.61 -1.21 -18.31
C LEU A 140 0.10 -0.97 -19.66
N HIS A 141 1.42 -0.79 -19.66
CA HIS A 141 2.21 -0.63 -20.86
C HIS A 141 2.09 -1.83 -21.80
N ASP A 142 2.26 -3.06 -21.29
CA ASP A 142 2.12 -4.28 -22.07
C ASP A 142 0.68 -4.45 -22.59
N ALA A 143 -0.34 -4.10 -21.79
CA ALA A 143 -1.73 -4.15 -22.23
C ALA A 143 -2.02 -3.15 -23.35
N VAL A 144 -1.56 -1.88 -23.23
CA VAL A 144 -1.68 -0.87 -24.29
C VAL A 144 -1.07 -1.38 -25.60
N ARG A 145 0.15 -1.92 -25.52
CA ARG A 145 0.86 -2.46 -26.69
C ARG A 145 0.08 -3.61 -27.34
N MET A 146 -0.40 -4.59 -26.55
CA MET A 146 -1.18 -5.71 -27.08
C MET A 146 -2.50 -5.27 -27.69
N VAL A 147 -3.19 -4.29 -27.11
CA VAL A 147 -4.42 -3.73 -27.68
C VAL A 147 -4.13 -3.05 -29.03
N ALA A 148 -3.06 -2.25 -29.10
CA ALA A 148 -2.66 -1.60 -30.37
C ALA A 148 -2.31 -2.61 -31.45
N GLU A 149 -1.53 -3.65 -31.14
CA GLU A 149 -1.10 -4.70 -32.06
C GLU A 149 -2.28 -5.56 -32.56
N ARG A 150 -3.27 -5.84 -31.71
CA ARG A 150 -4.34 -6.79 -32.03
C ARG A 150 -5.61 -6.15 -32.56
N HIS A 151 -5.92 -4.97 -32.09
CA HIS A 151 -7.20 -4.26 -32.41
C HIS A 151 -6.97 -3.00 -33.23
N ALA A 152 -5.72 -2.60 -33.51
CA ALA A 152 -5.38 -1.34 -34.16
C ALA A 152 -5.97 -0.10 -33.44
N VAL A 153 -6.11 -0.18 -32.10
CA VAL A 153 -6.66 0.88 -31.23
C VAL A 153 -5.54 1.50 -30.41
N THR A 154 -5.41 2.82 -30.47
CA THR A 154 -4.53 3.57 -29.58
C THR A 154 -5.30 3.98 -28.33
N VAL A 155 -4.86 3.49 -27.17
CA VAL A 155 -5.45 3.83 -25.87
C VAL A 155 -4.70 5.01 -25.26
N ASP A 156 -5.41 6.12 -25.02
CA ASP A 156 -4.86 7.28 -24.29
C ASP A 156 -5.09 7.11 -22.79
N LEU A 157 -4.02 6.79 -22.06
CA LEU A 157 -4.06 6.67 -20.61
C LEU A 157 -4.04 8.02 -19.87
N GLU A 158 -3.67 9.11 -20.55
CA GLU A 158 -3.57 10.43 -19.90
C GLU A 158 -4.96 11.08 -19.72
N ARG A 159 -5.94 10.69 -20.54
CA ARG A 159 -7.29 11.26 -20.55
C ARG A 159 -8.38 10.19 -20.48
N PRO A 160 -8.42 9.38 -19.40
CA PRO A 160 -9.46 8.38 -19.25
C PRO A 160 -10.83 9.05 -19.04
N ASP A 161 -11.88 8.47 -19.61
CA ASP A 161 -13.26 8.83 -19.23
C ASP A 161 -13.54 8.25 -17.84
N LEU A 162 -13.55 9.10 -16.81
CA LEU A 162 -13.75 8.70 -15.42
C LEU A 162 -15.24 8.48 -15.05
N ALA A 163 -16.17 8.58 -16.01
CA ALA A 163 -17.59 8.36 -15.81
C ALA A 163 -18.11 7.05 -16.44
N ASP A 164 -17.21 6.18 -16.92
CA ASP A 164 -17.56 4.96 -17.63
C ASP A 164 -18.26 3.92 -16.72
N GLU A 165 -19.55 3.72 -16.92
CA GLU A 165 -20.39 2.82 -16.14
C GLU A 165 -19.96 1.35 -16.25
N ARG A 166 -19.36 0.91 -17.35
CA ARG A 166 -18.87 -0.47 -17.51
C ARG A 166 -17.73 -0.76 -16.55
N VAL A 167 -16.87 0.23 -16.30
CA VAL A 167 -15.79 0.13 -15.32
C VAL A 167 -16.36 0.01 -13.90
N TYR A 168 -17.33 0.86 -13.55
CA TYR A 168 -17.95 0.80 -12.23
C TYR A 168 -18.78 -0.47 -12.02
N ALA A 169 -19.43 -0.98 -13.05
CA ALA A 169 -20.13 -2.26 -12.99
C ALA A 169 -19.17 -3.41 -12.65
N LEU A 170 -17.97 -3.42 -13.26
CA LEU A 170 -16.92 -4.38 -12.92
C LEU A 170 -16.47 -4.25 -11.44
N LEU A 171 -16.22 -3.03 -10.98
CA LEU A 171 -15.82 -2.77 -9.59
C LEU A 171 -16.88 -3.21 -8.58
N ARG A 172 -18.16 -2.93 -8.86
CA ARG A 172 -19.29 -3.36 -8.03
C ARG A 172 -19.53 -4.86 -8.04
N SER A 173 -19.15 -5.56 -9.12
CA SER A 173 -19.30 -7.01 -9.20
C SER A 173 -18.42 -7.76 -8.22
N GLY A 174 -17.33 -7.13 -7.73
CA GLY A 174 -16.32 -7.73 -6.86
C GLY A 174 -15.23 -8.49 -7.61
N ARG A 175 -15.17 -8.40 -8.94
CA ARG A 175 -14.10 -8.99 -9.76
C ARG A 175 -12.87 -8.09 -9.78
N THR A 176 -12.26 -7.89 -8.61
CA THR A 176 -11.16 -6.93 -8.41
C THR A 176 -9.77 -7.54 -8.43
N ALA A 177 -9.63 -8.84 -8.69
CA ALA A 177 -8.31 -9.46 -8.87
C ALA A 177 -7.57 -8.80 -10.04
N GLY A 178 -6.32 -8.41 -9.84
CA GLY A 178 -5.50 -7.65 -10.78
C GLY A 178 -5.80 -6.16 -10.84
N ILE A 179 -6.83 -5.65 -10.16
CA ILE A 179 -7.10 -4.21 -10.09
C ILE A 179 -6.19 -3.60 -9.02
N PHE A 180 -5.36 -2.67 -9.45
CA PHE A 180 -4.36 -2.03 -8.59
C PHE A 180 -4.96 -1.49 -7.30
N GLN A 181 -4.37 -1.82 -6.15
CA GLN A 181 -4.79 -1.47 -4.79
C GLN A 181 -6.12 -2.10 -4.29
N PHE A 182 -6.90 -2.75 -5.15
CA PHE A 182 -8.23 -3.25 -4.78
C PHE A 182 -8.37 -4.77 -4.79
N GLU A 183 -7.27 -5.52 -4.80
CA GLU A 183 -7.28 -6.99 -4.82
C GLU A 183 -7.65 -7.65 -3.49
N SER A 184 -7.50 -6.94 -2.35
CA SER A 184 -7.78 -7.56 -1.06
C SER A 184 -9.28 -7.79 -0.85
N PRO A 185 -9.69 -8.87 -0.13
CA PRO A 185 -11.09 -9.15 0.15
C PRO A 185 -11.82 -7.95 0.77
N LEU A 186 -11.17 -7.23 1.68
CA LEU A 186 -11.73 -6.05 2.32
C LEU A 186 -11.98 -4.91 1.33
N ALA A 187 -11.04 -4.67 0.40
CA ALA A 187 -11.19 -3.63 -0.62
C ALA A 187 -12.31 -3.99 -1.59
N THR A 188 -12.39 -5.25 -2.01
CA THR A 188 -13.46 -5.79 -2.85
C THR A 188 -14.83 -5.59 -2.19
N GLU A 189 -14.94 -5.99 -0.94
CA GLU A 189 -16.18 -5.85 -0.16
C GLU A 189 -16.57 -4.37 0.02
N CYS A 190 -15.61 -3.51 0.29
CA CYS A 190 -15.84 -2.07 0.43
C CYS A 190 -16.45 -1.47 -0.85
N LEU A 191 -15.86 -1.76 -2.03
CA LEU A 191 -16.37 -1.27 -3.32
C LEU A 191 -17.80 -1.78 -3.62
N ARG A 192 -18.08 -3.04 -3.29
CA ARG A 192 -19.43 -3.62 -3.43
C ARG A 192 -20.43 -2.95 -2.49
N ASN A 193 -20.08 -2.84 -1.21
CA ASN A 193 -20.97 -2.31 -0.17
C ASN A 193 -21.28 -0.83 -0.35
N MET A 194 -20.33 -0.03 -0.86
CA MET A 194 -20.57 1.38 -1.15
C MET A 194 -21.26 1.61 -2.50
N LYS A 195 -21.47 0.55 -3.30
CA LYS A 195 -22.00 0.66 -4.67
C LYS A 195 -21.19 1.67 -5.49
N CYS A 196 -19.86 1.45 -5.55
CA CYS A 196 -18.92 2.33 -6.25
C CYS A 196 -19.46 2.72 -7.65
N ASP A 197 -19.66 4.03 -7.90
CA ASP A 197 -20.28 4.55 -9.13
C ASP A 197 -19.61 5.83 -9.65
N ARG A 198 -18.55 6.28 -8.99
CA ARG A 198 -17.78 7.47 -9.38
C ARG A 198 -16.33 7.38 -8.94
N PHE A 199 -15.47 8.16 -9.60
CA PHE A 199 -14.04 8.16 -9.36
C PHE A 199 -13.67 8.57 -7.92
N ASP A 200 -14.38 9.52 -7.33
CA ASP A 200 -14.16 9.93 -5.94
C ASP A 200 -14.33 8.80 -4.93
N ASP A 201 -15.12 7.78 -5.24
CA ASP A 201 -15.26 6.60 -4.37
C ASP A 201 -13.97 5.77 -4.33
N LEU A 202 -13.28 5.63 -5.47
CA LEU A 202 -11.97 4.97 -5.51
C LEU A 202 -10.95 5.77 -4.70
N VAL A 203 -10.96 7.10 -4.86
CA VAL A 203 -10.06 8.02 -4.13
C VAL A 203 -10.32 7.94 -2.62
N ALA A 204 -11.59 7.95 -2.21
CA ALA A 204 -11.95 7.83 -0.80
C ALA A 204 -11.61 6.44 -0.24
N THR A 205 -11.84 5.37 -1.01
CA THR A 205 -11.52 4.00 -0.60
C THR A 205 -10.03 3.82 -0.37
N ASN A 206 -9.17 4.34 -1.25
CA ASN A 206 -7.71 4.33 -1.04
C ASN A 206 -7.28 5.06 0.24
N ALA A 207 -8.00 6.10 0.63
CA ALA A 207 -7.72 6.84 1.87
C ALA A 207 -8.26 6.16 3.12
N LEU A 208 -9.42 5.49 3.04
CA LEU A 208 -10.16 4.93 4.17
C LEU A 208 -9.79 3.48 4.50
N LEU A 209 -9.32 2.68 3.52
CA LEU A 209 -8.95 1.28 3.75
C LEU A 209 -7.52 1.14 4.28
N ARG A 210 -7.28 1.71 5.44
CA ARG A 210 -6.01 1.63 6.18
C ARG A 210 -6.29 1.40 7.67
N PRO A 211 -5.34 0.83 8.41
CA PRO A 211 -5.58 0.42 9.79
C PRO A 211 -6.34 1.45 10.65
N GLY A 212 -5.93 2.70 10.66
CA GLY A 212 -6.56 3.72 11.48
C GLY A 212 -8.02 4.04 11.15
N PRO A 213 -8.36 4.44 9.92
CA PRO A 213 -9.76 4.67 9.52
C PRO A 213 -10.65 3.43 9.62
N LEU A 214 -10.08 2.23 9.46
CA LEU A 214 -10.79 0.96 9.66
C LEU A 214 -11.18 0.78 11.12
N ASP A 215 -10.23 1.01 12.05
CA ASP A 215 -10.44 0.82 13.49
C ASP A 215 -11.47 1.78 14.09
N THR A 216 -11.50 3.00 13.55
CA THR A 216 -12.48 4.01 13.96
C THR A 216 -13.84 3.85 13.30
N GLY A 217 -14.01 2.90 12.37
CA GLY A 217 -15.25 2.69 11.62
C GLY A 217 -15.61 3.82 10.65
N MET A 218 -14.70 4.75 10.37
CA MET A 218 -14.96 5.91 9.51
C MET A 218 -15.40 5.50 8.09
N TYR A 219 -14.88 4.40 7.57
CA TYR A 219 -15.28 3.89 6.27
C TYR A 219 -16.76 3.46 6.24
N LEU A 220 -17.30 2.92 7.33
CA LEU A 220 -18.72 2.56 7.44
C LEU A 220 -19.61 3.81 7.47
N VAL A 221 -19.19 4.83 8.20
CA VAL A 221 -19.90 6.12 8.23
C VAL A 221 -19.95 6.73 6.83
N PHE A 222 -18.83 6.73 6.11
CA PHE A 222 -18.76 7.19 4.73
C PHE A 222 -19.75 6.43 3.83
N ILE A 223 -19.72 5.08 3.86
CA ILE A 223 -20.61 4.23 3.07
C ILE A 223 -22.09 4.49 3.42
N ASN A 224 -22.43 4.52 4.71
CA ASN A 224 -23.82 4.71 5.14
C ASN A 224 -24.37 6.07 4.72
N ARG A 225 -23.56 7.13 4.81
CA ARG A 225 -23.96 8.47 4.38
C ARG A 225 -24.07 8.58 2.86
N LYS A 226 -23.13 7.98 2.12
CA LYS A 226 -23.22 7.88 0.66
C LYS A 226 -24.52 7.23 0.20
N LEU A 227 -24.93 6.15 0.87
CA LEU A 227 -26.12 5.38 0.52
C LEU A 227 -27.42 5.94 1.14
N GLY A 228 -27.36 7.07 1.84
CA GLY A 228 -28.52 7.67 2.50
C GLY A 228 -29.04 6.90 3.71
N ARG A 229 -28.29 5.90 4.22
CA ARG A 229 -28.65 5.13 5.43
C ARG A 229 -28.40 5.92 6.70
N GLU A 230 -27.50 6.88 6.65
CA GLU A 230 -27.21 7.84 7.71
C GLU A 230 -27.27 9.26 7.14
N LYS A 231 -27.87 10.19 7.90
CA LYS A 231 -27.92 11.60 7.48
C LYS A 231 -26.53 12.23 7.47
N VAL A 232 -26.14 12.87 6.37
CA VAL A 232 -24.90 13.66 6.31
C VAL A 232 -24.99 14.80 7.33
N ARG A 233 -23.96 14.95 8.13
CA ARG A 233 -23.81 16.04 9.11
C ARG A 233 -22.48 16.71 8.92
N TYR A 234 -22.50 18.05 8.92
CA TYR A 234 -21.30 18.85 8.87
C TYR A 234 -21.05 19.44 10.28
N PRO A 235 -19.82 19.34 10.82
CA PRO A 235 -19.49 19.88 12.15
C PRO A 235 -19.74 21.39 12.27
N HIS A 236 -19.66 22.11 11.15
CA HIS A 236 -19.97 23.53 11.06
C HIS A 236 -20.52 23.84 9.67
N PRO A 237 -21.52 24.75 9.52
CA PRO A 237 -22.10 25.07 8.21
C PRO A 237 -21.06 25.51 7.15
N ALA A 238 -20.06 26.32 7.55
CA ALA A 238 -18.99 26.77 6.66
C ALA A 238 -18.10 25.65 6.13
N LEU A 239 -18.23 24.43 6.63
CA LEU A 239 -17.44 23.26 6.19
C LEU A 239 -18.17 22.39 5.18
N GLU A 240 -19.42 22.69 4.85
CA GLU A 240 -20.21 21.91 3.89
C GLU A 240 -19.48 21.77 2.55
N GLU A 241 -19.04 22.88 1.95
CA GLU A 241 -18.30 22.85 0.67
C GLU A 241 -17.03 21.97 0.73
N ILE A 242 -16.33 21.97 1.88
CA ILE A 242 -15.10 21.22 2.05
C ILE A 242 -15.37 19.72 2.21
N LEU A 243 -16.43 19.37 2.95
CA LEU A 243 -16.72 18.01 3.38
C LEU A 243 -17.84 17.34 2.59
N ALA A 244 -18.57 18.05 1.73
CA ALA A 244 -19.62 17.44 0.89
C ALA A 244 -19.09 16.30 0.01
N PRO A 245 -17.91 16.40 -0.63
CA PRO A 245 -17.36 15.30 -1.44
C PRO A 245 -17.10 14.02 -0.64
N THR A 246 -16.94 14.13 0.68
CA THR A 246 -16.66 13.02 1.59
C THR A 246 -17.79 12.79 2.60
N TYR A 247 -19.00 13.24 2.29
CA TYR A 247 -20.22 13.06 3.09
C TYR A 247 -20.06 13.48 4.56
N GLY A 248 -19.35 14.59 4.79
CA GLY A 248 -19.11 15.13 6.14
C GLY A 248 -18.00 14.41 6.93
N VAL A 249 -17.24 13.50 6.30
CA VAL A 249 -16.12 12.82 6.92
C VAL A 249 -14.81 13.51 6.56
N ILE A 250 -13.99 13.87 7.54
CA ILE A 250 -12.63 14.36 7.29
C ILE A 250 -11.78 13.17 6.84
N THR A 251 -11.35 13.17 5.58
CA THR A 251 -10.64 12.05 4.94
C THR A 251 -9.24 12.44 4.47
N TYR A 252 -9.04 13.70 4.07
CA TYR A 252 -7.81 14.17 3.44
C TYR A 252 -7.12 15.26 4.26
N GLN A 253 -5.79 15.26 4.22
CA GLN A 253 -4.96 16.28 4.86
C GLN A 253 -5.31 17.69 4.33
N GLU A 254 -5.61 17.81 3.05
CA GLU A 254 -6.02 19.05 2.42
C GLU A 254 -7.35 19.59 2.95
N GLN A 255 -8.24 18.73 3.42
CA GLN A 255 -9.47 19.17 4.10
C GLN A 255 -9.14 19.82 5.44
N VAL A 256 -8.20 19.29 6.23
CA VAL A 256 -7.75 19.90 7.48
C VAL A 256 -7.16 21.29 7.22
N MET A 257 -6.34 21.43 6.18
CA MET A 257 -5.78 22.73 5.81
C MET A 257 -6.87 23.75 5.42
N ARG A 258 -7.87 23.34 4.64
CA ARG A 258 -9.00 24.19 4.27
C ARG A 258 -9.90 24.53 5.45
N ILE A 259 -10.12 23.59 6.38
CA ILE A 259 -10.85 23.85 7.63
C ILE A 259 -10.16 24.93 8.45
N ALA A 260 -8.83 24.85 8.64
CA ALA A 260 -8.06 25.84 9.35
C ALA A 260 -8.11 27.22 8.64
N ASN A 261 -8.05 27.23 7.33
CA ASN A 261 -8.17 28.47 6.55
C ASN A 261 -9.55 29.11 6.74
N VAL A 262 -10.65 28.36 6.54
CA VAL A 262 -12.01 28.91 6.56
C VAL A 262 -12.42 29.36 7.97
N LEU A 263 -12.17 28.54 9.00
CA LEU A 263 -12.62 28.82 10.35
C LEU A 263 -11.67 29.75 11.11
N ALA A 264 -10.37 29.51 11.04
CA ALA A 264 -9.37 30.26 11.83
C ALA A 264 -8.58 31.29 11.01
N GLY A 265 -8.85 31.42 9.70
CA GLY A 265 -8.18 32.39 8.81
C GLY A 265 -6.69 32.11 8.62
N TYR A 266 -6.29 30.84 8.68
CA TYR A 266 -4.90 30.47 8.40
C TYR A 266 -4.57 30.72 6.92
N SER A 267 -3.35 31.18 6.66
CA SER A 267 -2.75 31.06 5.34
C SER A 267 -2.48 29.59 5.01
N LEU A 268 -2.25 29.25 3.74
CA LEU A 268 -1.90 27.87 3.36
C LEU A 268 -0.61 27.38 4.03
N ALA A 269 0.36 28.28 4.24
CA ALA A 269 1.61 27.96 4.91
C ALA A 269 1.39 27.61 6.39
N GLU A 270 0.60 28.41 7.12
CA GLU A 270 0.25 28.14 8.52
C GLU A 270 -0.57 26.86 8.64
N ALA A 271 -1.52 26.62 7.74
CA ALA A 271 -2.32 25.40 7.71
C ALA A 271 -1.45 24.15 7.44
N ASP A 272 -0.36 24.29 6.67
CA ASP A 272 0.60 23.20 6.46
C ASP A 272 1.42 22.89 7.73
N VAL A 273 1.71 23.90 8.54
CA VAL A 273 2.34 23.68 9.87
C VAL A 273 1.42 22.84 10.77
N LEU A 274 0.13 23.21 10.86
CA LEU A 274 -0.86 22.42 11.60
C LEU A 274 -0.95 20.98 11.05
N ARG A 275 -1.03 20.81 9.73
CA ARG A 275 -1.05 19.48 9.09
C ARG A 275 0.18 18.66 9.44
N LYS A 276 1.38 19.26 9.40
CA LYS A 276 2.64 18.60 9.75
C LYS A 276 2.70 18.21 11.23
N ALA A 277 2.27 19.11 12.13
CA ALA A 277 2.24 18.86 13.55
C ALA A 277 1.40 17.60 13.85
N VAL A 278 0.19 17.57 13.32
CA VAL A 278 -0.75 16.48 13.48
C VAL A 278 -0.21 15.17 12.85
N GLY A 279 0.45 15.25 11.68
CA GLY A 279 1.03 14.10 10.98
C GLY A 279 2.26 13.49 11.67
N LYS A 280 3.11 14.33 12.29
CA LYS A 280 4.35 13.87 12.98
C LYS A 280 4.10 13.28 14.38
N LYS A 281 2.88 13.37 14.91
CA LYS A 281 2.46 12.81 16.22
C LYS A 281 3.26 13.36 17.42
N ILE A 282 3.78 14.57 17.32
CA ILE A 282 4.49 15.25 18.42
C ILE A 282 3.44 15.93 19.28
N LYS A 283 3.12 15.34 20.45
CA LYS A 283 2.01 15.76 21.29
C LYS A 283 2.02 17.26 21.66
N GLU A 284 3.18 17.78 22.03
CA GLU A 284 3.35 19.16 22.45
C GLU A 284 3.07 20.13 21.28
N LEU A 285 3.54 19.79 20.08
CA LEU A 285 3.31 20.61 18.89
C LEU A 285 1.85 20.55 18.43
N ILE A 286 1.23 19.36 18.48
CA ILE A 286 -0.20 19.20 18.18
C ILE A 286 -1.04 20.07 19.10
N GLN A 287 -0.79 20.00 20.41
CA GLN A 287 -1.55 20.74 21.40
C GLN A 287 -1.42 22.25 21.22
N ALA A 288 -0.20 22.73 20.93
CA ALA A 288 0.05 24.16 20.65
C ALA A 288 -0.70 24.63 19.40
N GLU A 289 -0.63 23.89 18.30
CA GLU A 289 -1.28 24.25 17.04
C GLU A 289 -2.82 24.15 17.13
N LEU A 290 -3.36 23.17 17.82
CA LEU A 290 -4.82 23.07 18.03
C LEU A 290 -5.34 24.17 18.93
N THR A 291 -4.60 24.55 19.98
CA THR A 291 -4.93 25.71 20.83
C THR A 291 -4.98 26.99 20.02
N ASN A 292 -3.95 27.24 19.19
CA ASN A 292 -3.90 28.40 18.30
C ASN A 292 -5.08 28.41 17.31
N PHE A 293 -5.40 27.23 16.72
CA PHE A 293 -6.57 27.09 15.83
C PHE A 293 -7.88 27.49 16.55
N ILE A 294 -8.10 26.98 17.78
CA ILE A 294 -9.31 27.27 18.56
C ILE A 294 -9.39 28.77 18.87
N GLU A 295 -8.32 29.38 19.38
CA GLU A 295 -8.32 30.80 19.75
C GLU A 295 -8.58 31.71 18.55
N ARG A 296 -7.95 31.42 17.41
CA ARG A 296 -8.15 32.22 16.17
C ARG A 296 -9.57 32.06 15.62
N ALA A 297 -10.15 30.86 15.66
CA ALA A 297 -11.51 30.64 15.19
C ALA A 297 -12.54 31.32 16.12
N VAL A 298 -12.33 31.27 17.45
CA VAL A 298 -13.18 31.97 18.42
C VAL A 298 -13.09 33.51 18.23
N ALA A 299 -11.90 34.05 18.00
CA ALA A 299 -11.70 35.46 17.70
C ALA A 299 -12.42 35.90 16.41
N ARG A 300 -12.71 35.01 15.49
CA ARG A 300 -13.51 35.24 14.29
C ARG A 300 -15.02 35.07 14.48
N GLY A 301 -15.46 34.87 15.71
CA GLY A 301 -16.88 34.81 16.10
C GLY A 301 -17.51 33.42 16.08
N HIS A 302 -16.71 32.34 15.91
CA HIS A 302 -17.24 31.00 16.00
C HIS A 302 -17.42 30.53 17.45
N ALA A 303 -18.46 29.74 17.72
CA ALA A 303 -18.75 29.21 19.06
C ALA A 303 -17.63 28.27 19.52
N ARG A 304 -17.01 28.54 20.67
CA ARG A 304 -15.86 27.80 21.23
C ARG A 304 -16.10 26.29 21.24
N ARG A 305 -17.25 25.83 21.78
CA ARG A 305 -17.57 24.41 21.88
C ARG A 305 -17.57 23.71 20.50
N ALA A 306 -18.15 24.33 19.48
CA ALA A 306 -18.16 23.78 18.13
C ALA A 306 -16.75 23.68 17.54
N ILE A 307 -15.88 24.65 17.81
CA ILE A 307 -14.49 24.63 17.35
C ILE A 307 -13.65 23.60 18.12
N GLU A 308 -13.87 23.44 19.42
CA GLU A 308 -13.22 22.38 20.22
C GLU A 308 -13.59 20.98 19.72
N ASP A 309 -14.87 20.74 19.37
CA ASP A 309 -15.31 19.48 18.78
C ASP A 309 -14.63 19.23 17.41
N ILE A 310 -14.44 20.26 16.59
CA ILE A 310 -13.72 20.17 15.32
C ILE A 310 -12.23 19.93 15.56
N ALA A 311 -11.61 20.60 16.51
CA ALA A 311 -10.21 20.39 16.87
C ALA A 311 -9.95 18.94 17.32
N ALA A 312 -10.83 18.37 18.13
CA ALA A 312 -10.77 16.96 18.54
C ALA A 312 -10.89 15.99 17.33
N GLN A 313 -11.74 16.32 16.36
CA GLN A 313 -11.83 15.55 15.11
C GLN A 313 -10.55 15.66 14.29
N ILE A 314 -9.95 16.86 14.20
CA ILE A 314 -8.66 17.07 13.53
C ILE A 314 -7.54 16.30 14.22
N GLU A 315 -7.49 16.29 15.56
CA GLU A 315 -6.50 15.53 16.31
C GLU A 315 -6.63 14.03 16.07
N THR A 316 -7.85 13.51 16.14
CA THR A 316 -8.13 12.09 15.83
C THR A 316 -7.76 11.74 14.39
N PHE A 317 -8.17 12.58 13.44
CA PHE A 317 -7.86 12.42 12.03
C PHE A 317 -6.37 12.50 11.73
N GLY A 318 -5.64 13.35 12.43
CA GLY A 318 -4.22 13.56 12.18
C GLY A 318 -3.35 12.32 12.38
N ARG A 319 -3.83 11.36 13.15
CA ARG A 319 -3.19 10.06 13.27
C ARG A 319 -3.27 9.26 11.97
N TYR A 320 -4.22 9.58 11.06
CA TYR A 320 -4.63 8.74 9.94
C TYR A 320 -4.85 9.51 8.64
N GLY A 321 -4.67 10.84 8.63
CA GLY A 321 -4.88 11.69 7.48
C GLY A 321 -4.13 11.25 6.23
N PHE A 322 -4.80 11.28 5.07
CA PHE A 322 -4.22 10.87 3.79
C PHE A 322 -4.01 12.04 2.86
N ASN A 323 -2.93 12.02 2.10
CA ASN A 323 -2.69 13.00 1.04
C ASN A 323 -3.65 12.74 -0.13
N LYS A 324 -4.47 13.72 -0.49
CA LYS A 324 -5.47 13.60 -1.56
C LYS A 324 -4.81 13.41 -2.92
N SER A 325 -3.73 14.13 -3.19
CA SER A 325 -3.03 14.04 -4.47
C SER A 325 -2.48 12.64 -4.72
N HIS A 326 -1.91 12.00 -3.67
CA HIS A 326 -1.48 10.62 -3.73
C HIS A 326 -2.68 9.67 -3.98
N ALA A 327 -3.78 9.84 -3.23
CA ALA A 327 -4.98 9.03 -3.42
C ALA A 327 -5.53 9.13 -4.85
N VAL A 328 -5.57 10.33 -5.42
CA VAL A 328 -6.03 10.57 -6.80
C VAL A 328 -5.10 9.86 -7.79
N ALA A 329 -3.78 10.09 -7.70
CA ALA A 329 -2.82 9.49 -8.62
C ALA A 329 -2.89 7.96 -8.64
N TYR A 330 -2.98 7.33 -7.47
CA TYR A 330 -3.11 5.87 -7.35
C TYR A 330 -4.48 5.36 -7.82
N SER A 331 -5.55 6.13 -7.60
CA SER A 331 -6.89 5.77 -8.09
C SER A 331 -7.01 5.84 -9.61
N ILE A 332 -6.24 6.71 -10.28
CA ILE A 332 -6.14 6.70 -11.75
C ILE A 332 -5.59 5.36 -12.22
N LEU A 333 -4.53 4.84 -11.62
CA LEU A 333 -4.00 3.51 -11.98
C LEU A 333 -5.00 2.39 -11.69
N SER A 334 -5.71 2.48 -10.56
CA SER A 334 -6.78 1.51 -10.26
C SER A 334 -7.88 1.54 -11.31
N TYR A 335 -8.30 2.74 -11.72
CA TYR A 335 -9.30 2.92 -12.75
C TYR A 335 -8.83 2.40 -14.12
N GLN A 336 -7.60 2.70 -14.52
CA GLN A 336 -7.01 2.23 -15.78
C GLN A 336 -6.92 0.69 -15.81
N THR A 337 -6.50 0.05 -14.72
CA THR A 337 -6.47 -1.42 -14.64
C THR A 337 -7.88 -2.02 -14.71
N ALA A 338 -8.86 -1.40 -14.06
CA ALA A 338 -10.26 -1.81 -14.16
C ALA A 338 -10.82 -1.62 -15.58
N TRP A 339 -10.47 -0.53 -16.24
CA TRP A 339 -10.86 -0.25 -17.61
C TRP A 339 -10.33 -1.30 -18.59
N PHE A 340 -9.02 -1.61 -18.54
CA PHE A 340 -8.45 -2.68 -19.36
C PHE A 340 -9.14 -4.02 -19.11
N LYS A 341 -9.35 -4.36 -17.84
CA LYS A 341 -10.03 -5.60 -17.48
C LYS A 341 -11.48 -5.66 -18.00
N ALA A 342 -12.18 -4.53 -18.04
CA ALA A 342 -13.55 -4.43 -18.53
C ALA A 342 -13.63 -4.51 -20.07
N TYR A 343 -12.70 -3.89 -20.78
CA TYR A 343 -12.76 -3.76 -22.24
C TYR A 343 -11.90 -4.75 -23.01
N TYR A 344 -10.72 -5.09 -22.47
CA TYR A 344 -9.71 -5.95 -23.09
C TYR A 344 -9.23 -7.01 -22.08
N PRO A 345 -10.13 -7.87 -21.58
CA PRO A 345 -9.77 -8.80 -20.51
C PRO A 345 -8.67 -9.78 -20.90
N ALA A 346 -8.58 -10.21 -22.15
CA ALA A 346 -7.55 -11.14 -22.60
C ALA A 346 -6.16 -10.50 -22.58
N GLU A 347 -6.01 -9.29 -23.13
CA GLU A 347 -4.77 -8.54 -23.16
C GLU A 347 -4.33 -8.15 -21.74
N PHE A 348 -5.27 -7.68 -20.92
CA PHE A 348 -5.00 -7.35 -19.53
C PHE A 348 -4.52 -8.56 -18.71
N MET A 349 -5.23 -9.69 -18.80
CA MET A 349 -4.85 -10.90 -18.08
C MET A 349 -3.54 -11.50 -18.57
N ALA A 350 -3.22 -11.42 -19.88
CA ALA A 350 -1.93 -11.83 -20.42
C ALA A 350 -0.78 -10.97 -19.86
N ALA A 351 -0.96 -9.64 -19.81
CA ALA A 351 0.01 -8.72 -19.24
C ALA A 351 0.21 -8.97 -17.72
N LEU A 352 -0.88 -9.13 -17.00
CA LEU A 352 -0.89 -9.38 -15.56
C LEU A 352 -0.19 -10.70 -15.21
N LEU A 353 -0.56 -11.80 -15.85
CA LEU A 353 0.07 -13.12 -15.67
C LEU A 353 1.57 -13.06 -16.01
N SER A 354 1.94 -12.34 -17.07
CA SER A 354 3.33 -12.16 -17.47
C SER A 354 4.16 -11.40 -16.45
N SER A 355 3.58 -10.46 -15.74
CA SER A 355 4.24 -9.69 -14.68
C SER A 355 4.52 -10.52 -13.42
N GLU A 356 3.84 -11.64 -13.25
CA GLU A 356 3.90 -12.50 -12.07
C GLU A 356 4.52 -13.89 -12.34
N ILE A 357 5.23 -14.07 -13.46
CA ILE A 357 5.89 -15.35 -13.86
C ILE A 357 6.73 -15.95 -12.72
N GLY A 358 7.41 -15.14 -11.92
CA GLY A 358 8.20 -15.58 -10.76
C GLY A 358 7.39 -15.91 -9.50
N ASN A 359 6.06 -15.78 -9.52
CA ASN A 359 5.19 -15.98 -8.36
C ASN A 359 4.08 -17.01 -8.68
N PRO A 360 4.31 -18.32 -8.44
CA PRO A 360 3.35 -19.37 -8.80
C PRO A 360 1.96 -19.17 -8.18
N ASP A 361 1.88 -18.72 -6.93
CA ASP A 361 0.59 -18.53 -6.24
C ASP A 361 -0.26 -17.45 -6.92
N LYS A 362 0.37 -16.34 -7.32
CA LYS A 362 -0.29 -15.28 -8.07
C LYS A 362 -0.68 -15.74 -9.48
N VAL A 363 0.17 -16.52 -10.15
CA VAL A 363 -0.15 -17.09 -11.46
C VAL A 363 -1.40 -17.96 -11.37
N VAL A 364 -1.51 -18.85 -10.37
CA VAL A 364 -2.70 -19.69 -10.15
C VAL A 364 -3.94 -18.83 -9.89
N LEU A 365 -3.82 -17.82 -9.02
CA LEU A 365 -4.92 -16.89 -8.72
C LEU A 365 -5.45 -16.23 -10.01
N TYR A 366 -4.56 -15.67 -10.82
CA TYR A 366 -4.96 -14.95 -12.04
C TYR A 366 -5.41 -15.87 -13.18
N ILE A 367 -4.96 -17.12 -13.23
CA ILE A 367 -5.51 -18.13 -14.15
C ILE A 367 -6.98 -18.42 -13.80
N ASN A 368 -7.29 -18.56 -12.51
CA ASN A 368 -8.67 -18.79 -12.08
C ASN A 368 -9.55 -17.55 -12.40
N GLU A 369 -9.06 -16.35 -12.13
CA GLU A 369 -9.75 -15.11 -12.53
C GLU A 369 -9.99 -15.03 -14.04
N ALA A 370 -8.98 -15.36 -14.86
CA ALA A 370 -9.13 -15.40 -16.32
C ALA A 370 -10.25 -16.35 -16.75
N ARG A 371 -10.33 -17.53 -16.13
CA ARG A 371 -11.41 -18.51 -16.40
C ARG A 371 -12.80 -17.98 -16.00
N GLU A 372 -12.90 -17.29 -14.86
CA GLU A 372 -14.13 -16.65 -14.41
C GLU A 372 -14.57 -15.50 -15.33
N LEU A 373 -13.62 -14.86 -16.01
CA LEU A 373 -13.89 -13.87 -17.07
C LEU A 373 -14.28 -14.51 -18.41
N GLY A 374 -14.35 -15.85 -18.49
CA GLY A 374 -14.69 -16.58 -19.71
C GLY A 374 -13.50 -16.82 -20.65
N LEU A 375 -12.27 -16.57 -20.19
CA LEU A 375 -11.06 -16.81 -20.98
C LEU A 375 -10.62 -18.27 -20.83
N GLN A 376 -10.19 -18.87 -21.94
CA GLN A 376 -9.57 -20.20 -21.96
C GLN A 376 -8.05 -20.09 -21.82
N VAL A 377 -7.47 -20.66 -20.78
CA VAL A 377 -6.02 -20.74 -20.62
C VAL A 377 -5.52 -22.06 -21.20
N LEU A 378 -4.77 -21.97 -22.29
CA LEU A 378 -4.18 -23.11 -23.01
C LEU A 378 -2.89 -23.55 -22.33
N ALA A 379 -2.59 -24.85 -22.36
CA ALA A 379 -1.35 -25.41 -21.82
C ALA A 379 -0.10 -24.81 -22.51
N PRO A 380 1.09 -24.85 -21.85
CA PRO A 380 2.32 -24.48 -22.54
C PRO A 380 2.58 -25.40 -23.72
N ASP A 381 3.14 -24.86 -24.79
CA ASP A 381 3.42 -25.55 -26.04
C ASP A 381 4.78 -25.08 -26.61
N VAL A 382 5.68 -26.00 -26.92
CA VAL A 382 7.03 -25.68 -27.39
C VAL A 382 7.02 -24.97 -28.76
N ASN A 383 6.01 -25.25 -29.58
CA ASN A 383 5.87 -24.66 -30.92
C ASN A 383 5.17 -23.29 -30.90
N GLU A 384 4.32 -23.01 -29.91
CA GLU A 384 3.49 -21.79 -29.89
C GLU A 384 3.84 -20.82 -28.77
N SER A 385 4.22 -21.35 -27.57
CA SER A 385 4.43 -20.48 -26.41
C SER A 385 5.67 -19.59 -26.54
N GLY A 386 5.52 -18.31 -26.16
CA GLY A 386 6.65 -17.42 -25.89
C GLY A 386 7.13 -17.52 -24.44
N PHE A 387 8.05 -16.63 -24.06
CA PHE A 387 8.46 -16.49 -22.65
C PHE A 387 7.29 -16.02 -21.78
N LYS A 388 6.59 -14.97 -22.24
CA LYS A 388 5.42 -14.37 -21.59
C LYS A 388 4.12 -15.09 -21.99
N PHE A 389 3.05 -14.89 -21.22
CA PHE A 389 1.70 -15.23 -21.65
C PHE A 389 1.29 -14.40 -22.87
N THR A 390 0.60 -15.00 -23.82
CA THR A 390 0.16 -14.34 -25.06
C THR A 390 -1.32 -14.59 -25.31
N VAL A 391 -1.96 -13.66 -26.02
CA VAL A 391 -3.35 -13.82 -26.44
C VAL A 391 -3.43 -14.56 -27.77
N VAL A 392 -4.30 -15.56 -27.89
CA VAL A 392 -4.53 -16.36 -29.09
C VAL A 392 -6.01 -16.28 -29.46
N GLY A 393 -6.32 -15.66 -30.59
CA GLY A 393 -7.73 -15.33 -30.91
C GLY A 393 -8.31 -14.36 -29.90
N ASP A 394 -9.63 -14.36 -29.68
CA ASP A 394 -10.29 -13.31 -28.88
C ASP A 394 -10.41 -13.65 -27.40
N VAL A 395 -10.50 -14.94 -27.05
CA VAL A 395 -10.82 -15.42 -25.69
C VAL A 395 -9.84 -16.45 -25.15
N ARG A 396 -8.69 -16.63 -25.77
CA ARG A 396 -7.71 -17.66 -25.36
C ARG A 396 -6.38 -17.05 -24.98
N LEU A 397 -5.80 -17.55 -23.91
CA LEU A 397 -4.46 -17.21 -23.44
C LEU A 397 -3.56 -18.42 -23.58
N ARG A 398 -2.40 -18.27 -24.22
CA ARG A 398 -1.35 -19.29 -24.25
C ARG A 398 -0.45 -19.11 -23.03
N PHE A 399 -0.23 -20.21 -22.29
CA PHE A 399 0.67 -20.24 -21.15
C PHE A 399 2.12 -19.93 -21.58
N GLY A 400 2.78 -18.99 -20.89
CA GLY A 400 4.16 -18.61 -21.15
C GLY A 400 5.16 -19.65 -20.63
N LEU A 401 6.18 -20.00 -21.41
CA LEU A 401 7.23 -20.95 -20.99
C LEU A 401 7.99 -20.46 -19.75
N GLY A 402 8.11 -19.16 -19.55
CA GLY A 402 8.74 -18.59 -18.35
C GLY A 402 8.04 -18.90 -17.04
N ALA A 403 6.76 -19.25 -17.07
CA ALA A 403 5.99 -19.66 -15.89
C ALA A 403 6.05 -21.20 -15.62
N VAL A 404 6.70 -21.96 -16.49
CA VAL A 404 6.90 -23.40 -16.30
C VAL A 404 8.02 -23.63 -15.28
N LYS A 405 7.72 -24.33 -14.20
CA LYS A 405 8.67 -24.60 -13.12
C LYS A 405 9.94 -25.29 -13.65
N ASN A 406 11.10 -24.83 -13.25
CA ASN A 406 12.41 -25.37 -13.59
C ASN A 406 12.82 -25.22 -15.09
N VAL A 407 12.14 -24.36 -15.85
CA VAL A 407 12.55 -24.03 -17.21
C VAL A 407 13.19 -22.64 -17.18
N GLY A 408 14.52 -22.57 -17.33
CA GLY A 408 15.28 -21.33 -17.30
C GLY A 408 15.23 -20.56 -18.63
N GLU A 409 15.54 -19.27 -18.58
CA GLU A 409 15.51 -18.38 -19.76
C GLU A 409 16.36 -18.89 -20.94
N GLY A 410 17.54 -19.45 -20.66
CA GLY A 410 18.41 -20.02 -21.70
C GLY A 410 17.77 -21.20 -22.44
N ALA A 411 17.07 -22.10 -21.71
CA ALA A 411 16.34 -23.19 -22.32
C ALA A 411 15.17 -22.69 -23.18
N ILE A 412 14.43 -21.69 -22.69
CA ILE A 412 13.33 -21.06 -23.43
C ILE A 412 13.83 -20.39 -24.70
N ALA A 413 14.93 -19.65 -24.61
CA ALA A 413 15.55 -19.02 -25.78
C ALA A 413 15.97 -20.08 -26.85
N SER A 414 16.54 -21.20 -26.40
CA SER A 414 16.90 -22.32 -27.29
C SER A 414 15.68 -22.95 -27.96
N ILE A 415 14.58 -23.16 -27.23
CA ILE A 415 13.31 -23.67 -27.78
C ILE A 415 12.77 -22.72 -28.85
N ILE A 416 12.71 -21.42 -28.53
CA ILE A 416 12.18 -20.40 -29.45
C ILE A 416 13.05 -20.29 -30.70
N ALA A 417 14.37 -20.36 -30.59
CA ALA A 417 15.30 -20.36 -31.73
C ALA A 417 15.17 -21.65 -32.52
N GLY A 418 15.13 -22.81 -31.87
CA GLY A 418 15.09 -24.13 -32.57
C GLY A 418 13.86 -24.31 -33.46
N ARG A 419 12.68 -23.87 -33.00
CA ARG A 419 11.44 -23.97 -33.78
C ARG A 419 11.42 -23.10 -35.08
N GLN A 420 12.36 -22.17 -35.22
CA GLN A 420 12.53 -21.43 -36.49
C GLN A 420 12.97 -22.33 -37.64
N ALA A 421 13.67 -23.44 -37.35
CA ALA A 421 14.09 -24.42 -38.33
C ALA A 421 13.00 -25.46 -38.68
N GLY A 422 11.92 -25.51 -37.92
CA GLY A 422 10.79 -26.41 -38.06
C GLY A 422 10.13 -26.74 -36.73
N PRO A 423 8.89 -27.26 -36.74
CA PRO A 423 8.19 -27.61 -35.47
C PRO A 423 8.87 -28.79 -34.77
N TYR A 424 8.78 -28.81 -33.45
CA TYR A 424 9.22 -29.91 -32.61
C TYR A 424 8.25 -31.09 -32.71
#